data_b18687a751e4568d5ded50f53a40971a
#
_entry.id   b18687a751e4568d5ded50f53a40971a
#
_cell.length_a   1.000
_cell.length_b   1.000
_cell.length_c   1.000
_cell.angle_alpha   90.00
_cell.angle_beta   90.00
_cell.angle_gamma   90.00
#
_symmetry.space_group_name_H-M   'P 1'
#
loop_
_entity.id
_entity.type
_entity.pdbx_description
1 polymer ?
#
loop_
_entity_poly.entity_id
_entity_poly.type
_entity_poly.pdbx_seq_one_letter_code
_entity_poly.pdbx_strand_id
1 'polypeptide(L)'
;MKKRALLLSLTLSLSTVLCAEESIEKQFQNPPDAVKPSCYWHWLNNHVDKEGITRDLEEFKAKGMGGATIYPVAGHGVPGNISFLSPEWRELFKHAVNEGARLGLEIGVNLGSGWCVGGPWTTPEKSGRWFLQSELKLTGPQKFSGTLPLPGPKDGYDSPPQLQVPRYINLPLEKVDYRDSAVVAFREPERARLGEADARRKDLPTKSNRWDASVFTRPSEVTGKPQTPWSALPEDQPIAPGDVIDLTSKVGPDGKLDWEVPEGSWTIVRTGHRMTGSRMTCTTKGGDGLSVDFLSASALDQQWENMVKIYLEDAGSHAGKTLKYIATDSFEDGYPNWTDKLLAEFQRFRGYD
;
A
#
# COMPACT_ATOMS: atom_id res chain seq x y z
N MET A 1 -62.78 -62.76 5.50
CA MET A 1 -61.73 -62.26 4.60
C MET A 1 -60.75 -61.40 5.45
N LYS A 2 -59.63 -62.00 5.82
CA LYS A 2 -58.60 -61.30 6.67
C LYS A 2 -57.49 -60.77 5.76
N LYS A 3 -57.30 -59.44 5.70
CA LYS A 3 -56.18 -58.81 5.01
C LYS A 3 -54.95 -58.83 5.93
N ARG A 4 -53.92 -59.51 5.52
CA ARG A 4 -52.58 -59.46 6.18
C ARG A 4 -51.81 -58.23 5.62
N ALA A 5 -51.51 -57.30 6.48
CA ALA A 5 -50.57 -56.21 6.17
C ALA A 5 -49.13 -56.73 6.35
N LEU A 6 -48.33 -56.61 5.30
CA LEU A 6 -46.91 -56.97 5.31
C LEU A 6 -46.16 -55.68 5.67
N LEU A 7 -45.56 -55.61 6.86
CA LEU A 7 -44.63 -54.56 7.27
C LEU A 7 -43.26 -54.89 6.67
N LEU A 8 -42.80 -54.06 5.74
CA LEU A 8 -41.44 -54.07 5.24
C LEU A 8 -40.64 -53.10 6.11
N SER A 9 -39.81 -53.60 7.02
CA SER A 9 -38.86 -52.82 7.77
C SER A 9 -37.62 -52.61 6.92
N LEU A 10 -37.43 -51.39 6.46
CA LEU A 10 -36.22 -50.92 5.76
C LEU A 10 -35.22 -50.48 6.82
N THR A 11 -34.21 -51.30 7.12
CA THR A 11 -33.08 -50.93 7.96
C THR A 11 -32.08 -50.17 7.11
N LEU A 12 -32.06 -48.86 7.28
CA LEU A 12 -31.07 -47.98 6.68
C LEU A 12 -29.79 -48.06 7.52
N SER A 13 -28.80 -48.84 7.06
CA SER A 13 -27.46 -48.87 7.67
C SER A 13 -26.72 -47.57 7.33
N LEU A 14 -26.72 -46.62 8.25
CA LEU A 14 -25.89 -45.43 8.18
C LEU A 14 -24.45 -45.86 8.52
N SER A 15 -23.66 -46.13 7.51
CA SER A 15 -22.20 -46.31 7.69
C SER A 15 -21.60 -44.91 7.90
N THR A 16 -21.52 -44.49 9.15
CA THR A 16 -20.65 -43.37 9.54
C THR A 16 -19.23 -43.83 9.36
N VAL A 17 -18.59 -43.37 8.29
CA VAL A 17 -17.14 -43.41 8.17
C VAL A 17 -16.62 -42.46 9.23
N LEU A 18 -16.30 -42.98 10.41
CA LEU A 18 -15.46 -42.28 11.38
C LEU A 18 -14.07 -42.19 10.73
N CYS A 19 -13.75 -41.06 10.08
CA CYS A 19 -12.37 -40.67 9.93
C CYS A 19 -11.83 -40.49 11.35
N ALA A 20 -11.07 -41.47 11.83
CA ALA A 20 -10.31 -41.30 13.06
C ALA A 20 -9.38 -40.08 12.83
N GLU A 21 -9.66 -39.00 13.49
CA GLU A 21 -8.71 -37.86 13.52
C GLU A 21 -7.37 -38.44 14.03
N GLU A 22 -6.32 -38.31 13.20
CA GLU A 22 -4.98 -38.64 13.63
C GLU A 22 -4.65 -37.86 14.89
N SER A 23 -4.01 -38.50 15.86
CA SER A 23 -3.62 -37.80 17.09
C SER A 23 -2.73 -36.59 16.76
N ILE A 24 -2.86 -35.52 17.52
CA ILE A 24 -2.01 -34.31 17.38
C ILE A 24 -0.52 -34.69 17.35
N GLU A 25 -0.12 -35.71 18.13
CA GLU A 25 1.24 -36.20 18.18
C GLU A 25 1.71 -36.81 16.85
N LYS A 26 0.84 -37.55 16.16
CA LYS A 26 1.13 -38.09 14.82
C LYS A 26 1.18 -36.99 13.78
N GLN A 27 0.25 -36.01 13.86
CA GLN A 27 0.24 -34.84 12.95
C GLN A 27 1.46 -33.95 13.17
N PHE A 28 1.98 -33.85 14.40
CA PHE A 28 3.22 -33.15 14.68
C PHE A 28 4.45 -33.85 14.10
N GLN A 29 4.50 -35.17 14.20
CA GLN A 29 5.61 -35.96 13.64
C GLN A 29 5.57 -36.02 12.11
N ASN A 30 4.37 -36.05 11.53
CA ASN A 30 4.12 -36.09 10.08
C ASN A 30 3.10 -35.03 9.69
N PRO A 31 3.52 -33.77 9.62
CA PRO A 31 2.58 -32.66 9.34
C PRO A 31 1.96 -32.83 7.95
N PRO A 32 0.63 -32.61 7.82
CA PRO A 32 -0.03 -32.60 6.52
C PRO A 32 0.51 -31.45 5.64
N ASP A 33 0.43 -31.61 4.33
CA ASP A 33 1.00 -30.63 3.37
C ASP A 33 0.52 -29.20 3.60
N ALA A 34 -0.71 -29.02 4.07
CA ALA A 34 -1.31 -27.72 4.34
C ALA A 34 -0.62 -26.89 5.45
N VAL A 35 0.18 -27.53 6.32
CA VAL A 35 0.90 -26.87 7.43
C VAL A 35 2.42 -26.96 7.29
N LYS A 36 2.91 -27.48 6.17
CA LYS A 36 4.34 -27.50 5.88
C LYS A 36 4.86 -26.09 5.61
N PRO A 37 6.09 -25.77 6.00
CA PRO A 37 6.67 -24.45 5.76
C PRO A 37 6.83 -24.16 4.27
N SER A 38 6.68 -22.89 3.90
CA SER A 38 7.08 -22.34 2.60
C SER A 38 8.21 -21.34 2.79
N CYS A 39 9.01 -21.11 1.76
CA CYS A 39 10.09 -20.12 1.79
C CYS A 39 9.91 -19.04 0.73
N TYR A 40 10.56 -17.89 0.95
CA TYR A 40 10.85 -16.97 -0.13
C TYR A 40 11.90 -17.60 -1.05
N TRP A 41 11.59 -17.62 -2.33
CA TRP A 41 12.48 -18.14 -3.36
C TRP A 41 12.91 -17.01 -4.27
N HIS A 42 14.05 -16.43 -3.94
CA HIS A 42 14.56 -15.24 -4.61
C HIS A 42 15.14 -15.63 -5.98
N TRP A 43 14.50 -15.18 -7.04
CA TRP A 43 15.08 -15.16 -8.38
C TRP A 43 15.97 -13.92 -8.49
N LEU A 44 17.11 -14.01 -7.82
CA LEU A 44 18.03 -12.89 -7.62
C LEU A 44 18.59 -12.42 -8.96
N ASN A 45 18.32 -11.14 -9.32
CA ASN A 45 18.67 -10.55 -10.59
C ASN A 45 18.18 -11.36 -11.81
N ASN A 46 17.19 -12.24 -11.65
CA ASN A 46 16.74 -13.22 -12.64
C ASN A 46 17.85 -14.15 -13.17
N HIS A 47 18.86 -14.44 -12.34
CA HIS A 47 19.85 -15.48 -12.61
C HIS A 47 19.26 -16.86 -12.31
N VAL A 48 18.41 -17.33 -13.18
CA VAL A 48 17.72 -18.62 -13.08
C VAL A 48 17.70 -19.32 -14.42
N ASP A 49 17.74 -20.63 -14.37
CA ASP A 49 17.57 -21.52 -15.52
C ASP A 49 16.71 -22.74 -15.15
N LYS A 50 16.29 -23.51 -16.12
CA LYS A 50 15.40 -24.64 -15.90
C LYS A 50 16.00 -25.72 -15.01
N GLU A 51 17.30 -25.98 -15.14
CA GLU A 51 18.01 -26.98 -14.34
C GLU A 51 18.08 -26.55 -12.86
N GLY A 52 18.46 -25.31 -12.60
CA GLY A 52 18.47 -24.72 -11.26
C GLY A 52 17.11 -24.73 -10.61
N ILE A 53 16.07 -24.30 -11.33
CA ILE A 53 14.66 -24.33 -10.88
C ILE A 53 14.24 -25.74 -10.46
N THR A 54 14.49 -26.74 -11.30
CA THR A 54 14.15 -28.15 -11.00
C THR A 54 14.88 -28.63 -9.76
N ARG A 55 16.19 -28.40 -9.66
CA ARG A 55 17.00 -28.80 -8.52
C ARG A 55 16.56 -28.14 -7.21
N ASP A 56 16.30 -26.83 -7.23
CA ASP A 56 15.84 -26.10 -6.04
C ASP A 56 14.51 -26.67 -5.52
N LEU A 57 13.54 -26.89 -6.40
CA LEU A 57 12.24 -27.44 -6.02
C LEU A 57 12.33 -28.90 -5.53
N GLU A 58 13.20 -29.72 -6.11
CA GLU A 58 13.48 -31.07 -5.62
C GLU A 58 14.08 -31.02 -4.22
N GLU A 59 15.02 -30.12 -3.95
CA GLU A 59 15.60 -29.92 -2.62
C GLU A 59 14.56 -29.39 -1.62
N PHE A 60 13.70 -28.46 -2.00
CA PHE A 60 12.63 -28.01 -1.12
C PHE A 60 11.71 -29.18 -0.72
N LYS A 61 11.32 -30.02 -1.68
CA LYS A 61 10.52 -31.20 -1.41
C LYS A 61 11.25 -32.19 -0.50
N ALA A 62 12.51 -32.45 -0.77
CA ALA A 62 13.34 -33.39 0.01
C ALA A 62 13.53 -32.90 1.46
N LYS A 63 13.54 -31.58 1.70
CA LYS A 63 13.62 -30.99 3.05
C LYS A 63 12.26 -30.84 3.74
N GLY A 64 11.19 -31.36 3.14
CA GLY A 64 9.85 -31.35 3.76
C GLY A 64 9.08 -30.06 3.64
N MET A 65 9.45 -29.18 2.71
CA MET A 65 8.70 -27.94 2.45
C MET A 65 7.41 -28.21 1.67
N GLY A 66 6.39 -27.41 1.93
CA GLY A 66 5.08 -27.46 1.25
C GLY A 66 5.03 -26.59 -0.01
N GLY A 67 5.94 -25.61 -0.13
CA GLY A 67 5.93 -24.70 -1.26
C GLY A 67 7.03 -23.65 -1.25
N ALA A 68 6.99 -22.77 -2.24
CA ALA A 68 7.91 -21.64 -2.35
C ALA A 68 7.22 -20.45 -3.03
N THR A 69 7.63 -19.23 -2.66
CA THR A 69 7.13 -18.00 -3.28
C THR A 69 8.22 -17.36 -4.11
N ILE A 70 8.00 -17.25 -5.41
CA ILE A 70 8.92 -16.60 -6.34
C ILE A 70 8.96 -15.10 -6.08
N TYR A 71 10.14 -14.58 -5.76
CA TYR A 71 10.43 -13.17 -5.60
C TYR A 71 11.49 -12.75 -6.63
N PRO A 72 11.09 -12.11 -7.75
CA PRO A 72 12.05 -11.54 -8.70
C PRO A 72 12.64 -10.26 -8.12
N VAL A 73 13.77 -10.37 -7.44
CA VAL A 73 14.40 -9.25 -6.72
C VAL A 73 15.82 -8.99 -7.22
N ALA A 74 16.20 -7.73 -7.29
CA ALA A 74 17.58 -7.36 -7.53
C ALA A 74 18.34 -7.26 -6.21
N GLY A 75 19.58 -7.70 -6.24
CA GLY A 75 20.55 -7.57 -5.16
C GLY A 75 21.87 -7.01 -5.65
N HIS A 76 22.84 -6.95 -4.74
CA HIS A 76 24.22 -6.64 -5.11
C HIS A 76 24.77 -7.75 -5.99
N GLY A 77 25.55 -7.37 -6.99
CA GLY A 77 26.20 -8.34 -7.88
C GLY A 77 26.00 -8.02 -9.36
N VAL A 78 26.18 -9.05 -10.17
CA VAL A 78 26.06 -8.92 -11.65
C VAL A 78 24.59 -8.79 -12.03
N PRO A 79 24.19 -7.76 -12.80
CA PRO A 79 22.83 -7.66 -13.35
C PRO A 79 22.49 -8.88 -14.22
N GLY A 80 21.28 -9.41 -14.05
CA GLY A 80 20.80 -10.50 -14.89
C GLY A 80 20.47 -10.04 -16.31
N ASN A 81 20.53 -10.98 -17.24
CA ASN A 81 20.20 -10.72 -18.64
C ASN A 81 18.72 -10.86 -18.94
N ILE A 82 18.01 -11.70 -18.18
CA ILE A 82 16.59 -12.00 -18.37
C ILE A 82 15.75 -10.85 -17.83
N SER A 83 14.94 -10.26 -18.69
CA SER A 83 14.02 -9.20 -18.27
C SER A 83 12.75 -9.78 -17.66
N PHE A 84 12.28 -9.16 -16.59
CA PHE A 84 11.01 -9.50 -15.94
C PHE A 84 9.86 -9.50 -16.94
N LEU A 85 9.02 -10.53 -16.89
CA LEU A 85 7.89 -10.77 -17.79
C LEU A 85 8.25 -10.88 -19.28
N SER A 86 9.55 -10.94 -19.66
CA SER A 86 9.92 -11.27 -21.03
C SER A 86 9.47 -12.69 -21.40
N PRO A 87 9.39 -13.02 -22.69
CA PRO A 87 9.06 -14.40 -23.10
C PRO A 87 9.95 -15.46 -22.47
N GLU A 88 11.24 -15.18 -22.31
CA GLU A 88 12.18 -16.08 -21.64
C GLU A 88 11.86 -16.24 -20.15
N TRP A 89 11.60 -15.14 -19.45
CA TRP A 89 11.19 -15.17 -18.05
C TRP A 89 9.90 -15.96 -17.85
N ARG A 90 8.92 -15.76 -18.71
CA ARG A 90 7.62 -16.46 -18.68
C ARG A 90 7.79 -17.98 -18.91
N GLU A 91 8.70 -18.40 -19.77
CA GLU A 91 9.02 -19.83 -19.96
C GLU A 91 9.66 -20.46 -18.72
N LEU A 92 10.48 -19.72 -17.98
CA LEU A 92 11.04 -20.17 -16.70
C LEU A 92 9.96 -20.23 -15.61
N PHE A 93 9.05 -19.26 -15.58
CA PHE A 93 7.91 -19.27 -14.67
C PHE A 93 6.97 -20.47 -14.92
N LYS A 94 6.63 -20.73 -16.18
CA LYS A 94 5.87 -21.94 -16.58
C LYS A 94 6.56 -23.21 -16.13
N HIS A 95 7.89 -23.29 -16.33
CA HIS A 95 8.68 -24.43 -15.90
C HIS A 95 8.62 -24.62 -14.36
N ALA A 96 8.75 -23.54 -13.60
CA ALA A 96 8.65 -23.59 -12.12
C ALA A 96 7.28 -24.07 -11.67
N VAL A 97 6.19 -23.60 -12.28
CA VAL A 97 4.82 -24.03 -11.95
C VAL A 97 4.63 -25.52 -12.30
N ASN A 98 5.13 -25.98 -13.45
CA ASN A 98 5.04 -27.39 -13.87
C ASN A 98 5.84 -28.32 -12.93
N GLU A 99 7.04 -27.91 -12.55
CA GLU A 99 7.87 -28.68 -11.59
C GLU A 99 7.24 -28.69 -10.19
N GLY A 100 6.66 -27.55 -9.74
CA GLY A 100 5.86 -27.50 -8.53
C GLY A 100 4.71 -28.51 -8.57
N ALA A 101 3.98 -28.58 -9.70
CA ALA A 101 2.91 -29.56 -9.91
C ALA A 101 3.43 -31.00 -9.86
N ARG A 102 4.55 -31.29 -10.53
CA ARG A 102 5.19 -32.60 -10.54
C ARG A 102 5.55 -33.08 -9.13
N LEU A 103 6.03 -32.17 -8.29
CA LEU A 103 6.50 -32.45 -6.94
C LEU A 103 5.42 -32.32 -5.86
N GLY A 104 4.23 -31.84 -6.20
CA GLY A 104 3.16 -31.54 -5.25
C GLY A 104 3.54 -30.41 -4.29
N LEU A 105 4.19 -29.38 -4.79
CA LEU A 105 4.53 -28.17 -4.07
C LEU A 105 3.57 -27.02 -4.44
N GLU A 106 3.22 -26.19 -3.49
CA GLU A 106 2.51 -24.94 -3.77
C GLU A 106 3.49 -23.85 -4.22
N ILE A 107 3.19 -23.19 -5.32
CA ILE A 107 3.96 -22.05 -5.84
C ILE A 107 3.18 -20.78 -5.60
N GLY A 108 3.81 -19.81 -4.94
CA GLY A 108 3.37 -18.43 -4.89
C GLY A 108 4.24 -17.56 -5.79
N VAL A 109 3.76 -16.35 -6.09
CA VAL A 109 4.54 -15.36 -6.82
C VAL A 109 4.27 -13.95 -6.30
N ASN A 110 5.31 -13.12 -6.25
CA ASN A 110 5.19 -11.73 -5.80
C ASN A 110 4.44 -10.87 -6.82
N LEU A 111 3.65 -9.92 -6.33
CA LEU A 111 2.84 -8.98 -7.11
C LEU A 111 3.67 -7.81 -7.69
N GLY A 112 4.93 -8.03 -7.97
CA GLY A 112 5.85 -7.06 -8.52
C GLY A 112 7.23 -7.65 -8.74
N SER A 113 8.11 -6.88 -9.37
CA SER A 113 9.55 -7.11 -9.33
C SER A 113 10.13 -6.25 -8.21
N GLY A 114 10.86 -6.86 -7.29
CA GLY A 114 11.31 -6.20 -6.05
C GLY A 114 10.32 -6.37 -4.90
N TRP A 115 10.33 -5.46 -3.93
CA TRP A 115 9.56 -5.61 -2.70
C TRP A 115 8.18 -4.97 -2.74
N CYS A 116 8.00 -3.92 -3.53
CA CYS A 116 6.77 -3.15 -3.60
C CYS A 116 5.89 -3.60 -4.77
N VAL A 117 4.67 -3.04 -4.83
CA VAL A 117 3.71 -3.29 -5.91
C VAL A 117 3.75 -2.16 -6.93
N GLY A 118 3.81 -2.49 -8.21
CA GLY A 118 3.88 -1.53 -9.30
C GLY A 118 4.64 -2.11 -10.50
N GLY A 119 5.15 -1.22 -11.34
CA GLY A 119 5.92 -1.63 -12.51
C GLY A 119 5.93 -0.60 -13.63
N PRO A 120 6.50 -0.93 -14.79
CA PRO A 120 6.63 0.00 -15.92
C PRO A 120 5.28 0.44 -16.52
N TRP A 121 4.21 -0.25 -16.23
CA TRP A 121 2.83 0.08 -16.64
C TRP A 121 2.15 1.08 -15.71
N THR A 122 2.67 1.33 -14.51
CA THR A 122 2.04 2.25 -13.55
C THR A 122 2.18 3.69 -14.02
N THR A 123 1.06 4.32 -14.35
CA THR A 123 1.04 5.73 -14.77
C THR A 123 1.03 6.69 -13.57
N PRO A 124 1.38 7.97 -13.75
CA PRO A 124 1.32 8.97 -12.68
C PRO A 124 -0.03 9.03 -11.95
N GLU A 125 -1.14 8.88 -12.68
CA GLU A 125 -2.50 8.92 -12.15
C GLU A 125 -2.84 7.68 -11.30
N LYS A 126 -2.11 6.58 -11.50
CA LYS A 126 -2.29 5.29 -10.82
C LYS A 126 -1.24 5.03 -9.76
N SER A 127 -0.34 5.98 -9.54
CA SER A 127 0.71 5.87 -8.53
C SER A 127 0.29 6.43 -7.18
N GLY A 128 0.98 6.00 -6.11
CA GLY A 128 0.73 6.48 -4.75
C GLY A 128 0.82 8.01 -4.65
N ARG A 129 -0.03 8.62 -3.84
CA ARG A 129 -0.21 10.07 -3.76
C ARG A 129 -0.04 10.62 -2.35
N TRP A 130 0.46 11.84 -2.27
CA TRP A 130 0.48 12.64 -1.05
C TRP A 130 -0.56 13.75 -1.11
N PHE A 131 -1.30 13.90 -0.02
CA PHE A 131 -2.05 15.12 0.28
C PHE A 131 -1.11 16.14 0.92
N LEU A 132 -1.15 17.37 0.42
CA LEU A 132 -0.28 18.46 0.80
C LEU A 132 -1.10 19.72 1.04
N GLN A 133 -0.54 20.64 1.82
CA GLN A 133 -1.13 21.96 2.05
C GLN A 133 -0.09 23.07 1.99
N SER A 134 -0.55 24.26 1.70
CA SER A 134 0.19 25.52 1.84
C SER A 134 -0.66 26.55 2.55
N GLU A 135 -0.02 27.51 3.17
CA GLU A 135 -0.69 28.56 3.94
C GLU A 135 -0.25 29.95 3.49
N LEU A 136 -1.19 30.88 3.47
CA LEU A 136 -0.94 32.31 3.28
C LEU A 136 -1.66 33.09 4.37
N LYS A 137 -0.93 33.90 5.13
CA LYS A 137 -1.49 34.77 6.17
C LYS A 137 -1.71 36.18 5.62
N LEU A 138 -2.88 36.73 5.87
CA LEU A 138 -3.27 38.09 5.44
C LEU A 138 -3.92 38.83 6.60
N THR A 139 -3.76 40.17 6.60
CA THR A 139 -4.45 41.04 7.55
C THR A 139 -5.37 41.97 6.77
N GLY A 140 -6.66 41.89 7.03
CA GLY A 140 -7.67 42.77 6.43
C GLY A 140 -8.06 43.94 7.35
N PRO A 141 -8.85 44.89 6.82
CA PRO A 141 -9.50 44.81 5.51
C PRO A 141 -8.56 45.20 4.35
N GLN A 142 -8.52 44.37 3.31
CA GLN A 142 -7.77 44.66 2.08
C GLN A 142 -8.26 43.81 0.91
N LYS A 143 -8.00 44.30 -0.30
CA LYS A 143 -8.14 43.49 -1.50
C LYS A 143 -6.85 42.69 -1.72
N PHE A 144 -6.94 41.37 -1.72
CA PHE A 144 -5.87 40.49 -2.15
C PHE A 144 -6.08 40.10 -3.62
N SER A 145 -5.04 40.26 -4.43
CA SER A 145 -4.98 39.79 -5.81
C SER A 145 -3.59 39.21 -6.05
N GLY A 146 -3.49 37.87 -6.06
CA GLY A 146 -2.19 37.23 -6.16
C GLY A 146 -2.28 35.72 -6.33
N THR A 147 -1.15 35.10 -6.59
CA THR A 147 -1.04 33.64 -6.70
C THR A 147 -0.79 33.03 -5.31
N LEU A 148 -1.64 32.09 -4.93
CA LEU A 148 -1.45 31.33 -3.70
C LEU A 148 -0.23 30.41 -3.81
N PRO A 149 0.55 30.23 -2.74
CA PRO A 149 1.66 29.30 -2.74
C PRO A 149 1.17 27.89 -3.05
N LEU A 150 1.95 27.16 -3.86
CA LEU A 150 1.64 25.79 -4.18
C LEU A 150 1.86 24.89 -2.95
N PRO A 151 0.94 23.96 -2.67
CA PRO A 151 1.20 22.90 -1.72
C PRO A 151 2.42 22.08 -2.15
N GLY A 152 3.39 22.00 -1.28
CA GLY A 152 4.63 21.30 -1.54
C GLY A 152 5.32 20.90 -0.26
N PRO A 153 6.31 20.00 -0.33
CA PRO A 153 7.16 19.73 0.81
C PRO A 153 7.82 21.04 1.23
N LYS A 154 7.51 21.49 2.43
CA LYS A 154 8.29 22.55 3.07
C LYS A 154 9.60 21.95 3.53
N ASP A 155 10.71 22.64 3.32
CA ASP A 155 12.01 22.21 3.82
C ASP A 155 11.89 21.78 5.29
N GLY A 156 12.07 20.48 5.51
CA GLY A 156 12.11 19.87 6.83
C GLY A 156 10.81 19.39 7.46
N TYR A 157 9.64 19.54 6.84
CA TYR A 157 8.36 19.19 7.49
C TYR A 157 7.55 18.10 6.80
N ASP A 158 7.59 18.00 5.49
CA ASP A 158 6.70 17.14 4.71
C ASP A 158 7.39 15.93 4.09
N SER A 159 8.69 15.83 4.25
CA SER A 159 9.43 14.61 3.96
C SER A 159 10.02 14.09 5.26
N PRO A 160 9.59 12.94 5.74
CA PRO A 160 10.31 12.27 6.83
C PRO A 160 11.82 12.27 6.49
N PRO A 161 12.70 12.59 7.45
CA PRO A 161 14.15 12.70 7.19
C PRO A 161 14.75 11.48 6.50
N GLN A 162 14.13 10.30 6.68
CA GLN A 162 14.54 9.06 6.05
C GLN A 162 14.04 8.91 4.60
N LEU A 163 13.06 9.72 4.17
CA LEU A 163 12.57 9.77 2.80
C LEU A 163 13.30 10.80 1.93
N GLN A 164 14.33 11.46 2.46
CA GLN A 164 15.29 12.22 1.65
C GLN A 164 16.15 11.32 0.76
N VAL A 165 15.57 10.21 0.32
CA VAL A 165 16.20 9.35 -0.68
C VAL A 165 16.05 10.06 -2.03
N PRO A 166 17.14 10.29 -2.76
CA PRO A 166 17.13 11.06 -4.03
C PRO A 166 16.08 10.63 -5.06
N ARG A 167 15.56 9.41 -4.97
CA ARG A 167 14.55 8.84 -5.89
C ARG A 167 13.12 9.33 -5.68
N TYR A 168 12.80 10.03 -4.57
CA TYR A 168 11.46 10.56 -4.29
C TYR A 168 11.31 12.04 -4.61
N ILE A 169 12.36 12.66 -5.19
CA ILE A 169 12.58 14.09 -5.05
C ILE A 169 12.40 14.83 -6.35
N ASN A 170 11.83 16.05 -6.19
CA ASN A 170 11.98 17.23 -7.06
C ASN A 170 11.74 16.99 -8.55
N LEU A 171 10.72 16.19 -8.88
CA LEU A 171 10.17 16.30 -10.20
C LEU A 171 9.44 17.65 -10.31
N PRO A 172 9.61 18.38 -11.41
CA PRO A 172 8.82 19.58 -11.68
C PRO A 172 7.33 19.30 -11.54
N LEU A 173 6.54 20.28 -11.12
CA LEU A 173 5.11 20.11 -10.84
C LEU A 173 4.33 19.50 -12.00
N GLU A 174 4.70 19.83 -13.23
CA GLU A 174 4.12 19.24 -14.44
C GLU A 174 4.39 17.73 -14.58
N LYS A 175 5.34 17.20 -13.84
CA LYS A 175 5.70 15.75 -13.86
C LYS A 175 5.15 14.97 -12.68
N VAL A 176 4.52 15.65 -11.71
CA VAL A 176 4.04 14.99 -10.48
C VAL A 176 2.52 14.83 -10.43
N ASP A 177 1.81 15.15 -11.53
CA ASP A 177 0.35 15.08 -11.59
C ASP A 177 -0.31 15.75 -10.36
N TYR A 178 0.06 17.03 -10.12
CA TYR A 178 -0.50 17.80 -9.03
C TYR A 178 -1.94 18.21 -9.36
N ARG A 179 -2.84 18.13 -8.37
CA ARG A 179 -4.22 18.57 -8.47
C ARG A 179 -4.65 19.29 -7.20
N ASP A 180 -5.30 20.44 -7.34
CA ASP A 180 -5.94 21.12 -6.22
C ASP A 180 -7.13 20.33 -5.69
N SER A 181 -7.32 20.35 -4.38
CA SER A 181 -8.48 19.74 -3.71
C SER A 181 -9.43 20.82 -3.20
N ALA A 182 -8.94 21.74 -2.37
CA ALA A 182 -9.73 22.82 -1.81
C ALA A 182 -8.87 24.02 -1.43
N VAL A 183 -9.50 25.19 -1.40
CA VAL A 183 -8.93 26.42 -0.82
C VAL A 183 -9.93 26.98 0.17
N VAL A 184 -9.50 27.11 1.41
CA VAL A 184 -10.35 27.64 2.48
C VAL A 184 -9.65 28.76 3.22
N ALA A 185 -10.42 29.67 3.79
CA ALA A 185 -9.91 30.74 4.65
C ALA A 185 -10.64 30.72 5.99
N PHE A 186 -9.92 31.02 7.05
CA PHE A 186 -10.49 31.19 8.38
C PHE A 186 -9.78 32.32 9.12
N ARG A 187 -10.49 32.94 10.04
CA ARG A 187 -9.92 33.94 10.93
C ARG A 187 -8.96 33.29 11.90
N GLU A 188 -7.76 33.86 12.05
CA GLU A 188 -6.80 33.37 13.03
C GLU A 188 -7.41 33.46 14.43
N PRO A 189 -7.35 32.38 15.23
CA PRO A 189 -7.76 32.43 16.62
C PRO A 189 -6.85 33.38 17.40
N GLU A 190 -7.38 34.02 18.43
CA GLU A 190 -6.62 34.96 19.30
C GLU A 190 -5.51 34.25 20.08
N ARG A 191 -5.62 32.94 20.22
CA ARG A 191 -4.63 32.08 20.90
C ARG A 191 -3.80 31.31 19.88
N ALA A 192 -2.60 30.92 20.32
CA ALA A 192 -1.73 30.08 19.50
C ALA A 192 -2.45 28.84 19.02
N ARG A 193 -2.24 28.49 17.75
CA ARG A 193 -2.74 27.23 17.19
C ARG A 193 -2.24 26.06 17.98
N LEU A 194 -3.08 25.04 18.08
CA LEU A 194 -2.69 23.76 18.66
C LEU A 194 -1.37 23.31 18.02
N GLY A 195 -0.30 23.25 18.81
CA GLY A 195 0.97 22.66 18.48
C GLY A 195 2.02 23.52 17.81
N GLU A 196 1.87 24.81 17.65
CA GLU A 196 3.03 25.67 17.37
C GLU A 196 4.02 25.69 18.55
N ALA A 197 3.50 25.53 19.77
CA ALA A 197 4.27 25.50 21.02
C ALA A 197 4.41 24.08 21.63
N ASP A 198 3.79 23.07 21.06
CA ASP A 198 3.69 21.76 21.69
C ASP A 198 4.69 20.76 21.09
N ALA A 199 5.67 20.36 21.91
CA ALA A 199 6.62 19.29 21.57
C ALA A 199 5.92 17.98 21.16
N ARG A 200 4.67 17.75 21.58
CA ARG A 200 3.87 16.58 21.23
C ARG A 200 3.53 16.50 19.73
N ARG A 201 3.54 17.63 19.02
CA ARG A 201 3.31 17.64 17.56
C ARG A 201 4.54 17.25 16.75
N LYS A 202 5.70 17.41 17.32
CA LYS A 202 6.93 16.89 16.72
C LYS A 202 6.89 15.38 16.57
N ASP A 203 6.03 14.71 17.37
CA ASP A 203 5.85 13.27 17.34
C ASP A 203 4.82 12.79 16.30
N LEU A 204 3.99 13.66 15.74
CA LEU A 204 2.98 13.24 14.74
C LEU A 204 3.60 12.77 13.43
N PRO A 205 4.57 13.48 12.85
CA PRO A 205 5.30 12.97 11.69
C PRO A 205 6.05 11.68 12.00
N THR A 206 6.65 11.57 13.20
CA THR A 206 7.40 10.38 13.59
C THR A 206 6.49 9.18 13.83
N LYS A 207 5.27 9.38 14.32
CA LYS A 207 4.28 8.31 14.49
C LYS A 207 3.80 7.72 13.16
N SER A 208 3.87 8.45 12.08
CA SER A 208 3.56 7.96 10.73
C SER A 208 4.75 7.31 10.03
N ASN A 209 5.94 7.40 10.63
CA ASN A 209 7.17 6.89 10.05
C ASN A 209 7.50 5.50 10.62
N ARG A 210 7.32 4.47 9.83
CA ARG A 210 7.54 3.10 10.25
C ARG A 210 9.01 2.76 10.61
N TRP A 211 9.96 3.58 10.20
CA TRP A 211 11.38 3.40 10.50
C TRP A 211 11.81 4.14 11.77
N ASP A 212 10.94 4.93 12.35
CA ASP A 212 11.22 5.61 13.61
C ASP A 212 10.96 4.65 14.77
N ALA A 213 11.94 4.50 15.65
CA ALA A 213 11.81 3.69 16.86
C ALA A 213 10.61 4.12 17.73
N SER A 214 10.21 5.40 17.67
CA SER A 214 9.04 5.92 18.37
C SER A 214 7.71 5.29 17.91
N VAL A 215 7.64 4.73 16.71
CA VAL A 215 6.47 3.98 16.22
C VAL A 215 6.28 2.69 17.02
N PHE A 216 7.37 2.08 17.48
CA PHE A 216 7.37 0.81 18.21
C PHE A 216 7.47 0.98 19.71
N THR A 217 7.78 2.19 20.20
CA THR A 217 7.85 2.51 21.61
C THR A 217 6.55 3.15 22.07
N ARG A 218 6.05 2.75 23.22
CA ARG A 218 4.90 3.43 23.81
C ARG A 218 5.29 4.87 24.11
N PRO A 219 4.43 5.85 23.80
CA PRO A 219 4.74 7.26 24.04
C PRO A 219 5.17 7.58 25.46
N SER A 220 4.66 6.86 26.47
CA SER A 220 5.05 6.94 27.87
C SER A 220 6.48 6.44 28.14
N GLU A 221 7.01 5.57 27.29
CA GLU A 221 8.37 5.02 27.40
C GLU A 221 9.40 5.97 26.78
N VAL A 222 9.00 6.71 25.74
CA VAL A 222 9.88 7.68 25.06
C VAL A 222 10.06 8.95 25.86
N THR A 223 9.01 9.44 26.49
CA THR A 223 9.03 10.74 27.17
C THR A 223 9.07 10.65 28.68
N GLY A 224 8.81 9.47 29.28
CA GLY A 224 8.68 9.31 30.73
C GLY A 224 7.52 10.11 31.34
N LYS A 225 6.67 10.72 30.52
CA LYS A 225 5.53 11.53 30.96
C LYS A 225 4.22 10.92 30.44
N PRO A 226 3.17 10.90 31.27
CA PRO A 226 1.83 10.53 30.80
C PRO A 226 1.42 11.46 29.65
N GLN A 227 0.94 10.90 28.56
CA GLN A 227 0.37 11.73 27.49
C GLN A 227 -0.96 12.32 27.98
N THR A 228 -1.06 13.64 27.91
CA THR A 228 -2.34 14.31 28.10
C THR A 228 -3.23 13.96 26.91
N PRO A 229 -4.47 13.52 27.12
CA PRO A 229 -5.40 13.29 26.02
C PRO A 229 -5.56 14.55 25.17
N TRP A 230 -5.70 14.37 23.85
CA TRP A 230 -5.85 15.46 22.89
C TRP A 230 -6.99 16.43 23.21
N SER A 231 -8.03 15.94 23.85
CA SER A 231 -9.22 16.70 24.28
C SER A 231 -9.01 17.56 25.53
N ALA A 232 -7.81 17.58 26.09
CA ALA A 232 -7.63 18.12 27.45
C ALA A 232 -6.87 19.45 27.51
N LEU A 233 -6.68 20.15 26.38
CA LEU A 233 -6.08 21.47 26.40
C LEU A 233 -7.19 22.54 26.44
N PRO A 234 -7.42 23.23 27.58
CA PRO A 234 -8.44 24.25 27.72
C PRO A 234 -8.25 25.46 26.79
N GLU A 235 -7.05 25.57 26.23
CA GLU A 235 -6.59 26.66 25.37
C GLU A 235 -6.88 26.41 23.89
N ASP A 236 -7.27 25.20 23.53
CA ASP A 236 -7.61 24.85 22.14
C ASP A 236 -8.96 25.43 21.78
N GLN A 237 -8.96 26.37 20.87
CA GLN A 237 -10.19 26.88 20.27
C GLN A 237 -10.31 26.28 18.86
N PRO A 238 -11.15 25.26 18.67
CA PRO A 238 -11.40 24.74 17.35
C PRO A 238 -12.10 25.81 16.50
N ILE A 239 -11.71 25.91 15.25
CA ILE A 239 -12.43 26.76 14.28
C ILE A 239 -13.72 26.01 13.95
N ALA A 240 -14.86 26.68 14.20
CA ALA A 240 -16.14 26.09 13.87
C ALA A 240 -16.30 25.98 12.33
N PRO A 241 -16.94 24.92 11.81
CA PRO A 241 -17.15 24.79 10.36
C PRO A 241 -17.80 26.01 9.71
N GLY A 242 -18.71 26.71 10.42
CA GLY A 242 -19.36 27.91 9.96
C GLY A 242 -18.45 29.15 9.85
N ASP A 243 -17.27 29.11 10.46
CA ASP A 243 -16.27 30.18 10.42
C ASP A 243 -15.25 29.98 9.31
N VAL A 244 -15.36 28.88 8.56
CA VAL A 244 -14.51 28.56 7.42
C VAL A 244 -15.17 29.07 6.13
N ILE A 245 -14.44 29.88 5.38
CA ILE A 245 -14.88 30.40 4.09
C ILE A 245 -14.29 29.53 2.98
N ASP A 246 -15.15 28.89 2.18
CA ASP A 246 -14.71 28.18 0.99
C ASP A 246 -14.39 29.17 -0.14
N LEU A 247 -13.16 29.15 -0.60
CA LEU A 247 -12.64 29.95 -1.70
C LEU A 247 -12.29 29.10 -2.93
N THR A 248 -12.56 27.81 -2.91
CA THR A 248 -12.14 26.85 -3.94
C THR A 248 -12.59 27.30 -5.34
N SER A 249 -13.83 27.72 -5.49
CA SER A 249 -14.38 28.18 -6.77
C SER A 249 -13.86 29.53 -7.25
N LYS A 250 -13.15 30.27 -6.37
CA LYS A 250 -12.57 31.59 -6.69
C LYS A 250 -11.13 31.54 -7.13
N VAL A 251 -10.50 30.36 -7.02
CA VAL A 251 -9.11 30.18 -7.40
C VAL A 251 -9.03 29.67 -8.84
N GLY A 252 -8.29 30.41 -9.65
CA GLY A 252 -8.01 30.01 -11.04
C GLY A 252 -7.07 28.83 -11.15
N PRO A 253 -6.99 28.20 -12.33
CA PRO A 253 -6.13 27.02 -12.56
C PRO A 253 -4.63 27.30 -12.37
N ASP A 254 -4.24 28.58 -12.41
CA ASP A 254 -2.88 29.06 -12.13
C ASP A 254 -2.65 29.38 -10.63
N GLY A 255 -3.64 29.09 -9.79
CA GLY A 255 -3.61 29.38 -8.35
C GLY A 255 -3.85 30.84 -7.98
N LYS A 256 -4.27 31.67 -8.93
CA LYS A 256 -4.64 33.05 -8.64
C LYS A 256 -5.94 33.16 -7.89
N LEU A 257 -5.95 34.03 -6.89
CA LEU A 257 -7.10 34.37 -6.07
C LEU A 257 -7.27 35.89 -6.04
N ASP A 258 -8.48 36.34 -6.33
CA ASP A 258 -8.96 37.68 -6.05
C ASP A 258 -9.98 37.60 -4.90
N TRP A 259 -9.63 38.19 -3.76
CA TRP A 259 -10.49 38.13 -2.58
C TRP A 259 -10.47 39.42 -1.77
N GLU A 260 -11.66 39.89 -1.41
CA GLU A 260 -11.83 40.96 -0.44
C GLU A 260 -11.66 40.38 0.97
N VAL A 261 -10.49 40.60 1.56
CA VAL A 261 -10.14 40.08 2.89
C VAL A 261 -10.89 40.88 3.94
N PRO A 262 -11.74 40.24 4.75
CA PRO A 262 -12.45 40.95 5.82
C PRO A 262 -11.49 41.44 6.91
N GLU A 263 -12.00 42.35 7.78
CA GLU A 263 -11.23 42.83 8.92
C GLU A 263 -10.69 41.71 9.80
N GLY A 264 -9.44 41.82 10.26
CA GLY A 264 -8.75 40.88 11.14
C GLY A 264 -7.64 40.09 10.45
N SER A 265 -7.09 39.14 11.17
CA SER A 265 -6.03 38.24 10.68
C SER A 265 -6.64 36.96 10.11
N TRP A 266 -6.25 36.60 8.92
CA TRP A 266 -6.78 35.47 8.18
C TRP A 266 -5.68 34.52 7.73
N THR A 267 -5.96 33.24 7.76
CA THR A 267 -5.14 32.23 7.12
C THR A 267 -5.94 31.62 5.96
N ILE A 268 -5.34 31.63 4.79
CA ILE A 268 -5.81 30.87 3.63
C ILE A 268 -5.01 29.59 3.60
N VAL A 269 -5.70 28.44 3.54
CA VAL A 269 -5.10 27.12 3.35
C VAL A 269 -5.48 26.63 1.97
N ARG A 270 -4.48 26.36 1.14
CA ARG A 270 -4.63 25.69 -0.15
C ARG A 270 -4.21 24.23 0.01
N THR A 271 -5.08 23.32 -0.33
CA THR A 271 -4.82 21.88 -0.27
C THR A 271 -4.82 21.27 -1.65
N GLY A 272 -4.03 20.23 -1.83
CA GLY A 272 -3.96 19.48 -3.07
C GLY A 272 -3.27 18.16 -2.88
N HIS A 273 -3.14 17.40 -3.95
CA HIS A 273 -2.44 16.13 -3.92
C HIS A 273 -1.59 15.93 -5.17
N ARG A 274 -0.53 15.18 -5.04
CA ARG A 274 0.35 14.81 -6.14
C ARG A 274 0.85 13.38 -6.00
N MET A 275 1.36 12.80 -7.08
CA MET A 275 2.05 11.53 -6.95
C MET A 275 3.27 11.65 -6.03
N THR A 276 3.58 10.60 -5.29
CA THR A 276 4.78 10.52 -4.45
C THR A 276 6.06 10.54 -5.28
N GLY A 277 5.99 10.04 -6.51
CA GLY A 277 7.16 9.76 -7.34
C GLY A 277 7.94 8.52 -6.90
N SER A 278 7.40 7.78 -5.92
CA SER A 278 8.01 6.54 -5.44
C SER A 278 8.10 5.52 -6.55
N ARG A 279 9.26 4.89 -6.63
CA ARG A 279 9.53 3.83 -7.60
C ARG A 279 9.74 2.50 -6.89
N MET A 280 9.48 1.46 -7.63
CA MET A 280 9.76 0.09 -7.20
C MET A 280 11.20 -0.05 -6.70
N THR A 281 11.39 -0.78 -5.61
CA THR A 281 12.71 -1.00 -5.00
C THR A 281 13.22 -2.39 -5.28
N CYS A 282 14.53 -2.54 -5.48
CA CYS A 282 15.19 -3.81 -5.75
C CYS A 282 14.58 -4.55 -6.95
N THR A 283 14.23 -3.81 -7.99
CA THR A 283 13.64 -4.38 -9.21
C THR A 283 14.69 -5.07 -10.06
N THR A 284 14.33 -6.22 -10.62
CA THR A 284 15.13 -6.85 -11.67
C THR A 284 14.98 -6.10 -12.99
N LYS A 285 15.85 -6.39 -13.95
CA LYS A 285 15.78 -5.81 -15.31
C LYS A 285 14.35 -5.90 -15.88
N GLY A 286 13.83 -4.81 -16.39
CA GLY A 286 12.50 -4.71 -16.98
C GLY A 286 11.33 -4.55 -15.99
N GLY A 287 11.59 -4.59 -14.69
CA GLY A 287 10.55 -4.47 -13.65
C GLY A 287 10.43 -3.07 -13.03
N ASP A 288 11.35 -2.15 -13.36
CA ASP A 288 11.35 -0.82 -12.75
C ASP A 288 10.18 0.05 -13.25
N GLY A 289 9.55 0.77 -12.32
CA GLY A 289 8.43 1.66 -12.60
C GLY A 289 7.97 2.38 -11.35
N LEU A 290 6.84 3.09 -11.46
CA LEU A 290 6.21 3.73 -10.31
C LEU A 290 5.53 2.68 -9.42
N SER A 291 5.51 2.97 -8.11
CA SER A 291 4.71 2.20 -7.17
C SER A 291 3.23 2.52 -7.33
N VAL A 292 2.38 1.50 -7.25
CA VAL A 292 0.93 1.63 -7.45
C VAL A 292 0.24 2.35 -6.29
N ASP A 293 -0.84 3.05 -6.56
CA ASP A 293 -1.76 3.51 -5.52
C ASP A 293 -2.55 2.32 -4.96
N PHE A 294 -2.11 1.77 -3.84
CA PHE A 294 -2.75 0.63 -3.18
C PHE A 294 -4.07 0.98 -2.48
N LEU A 295 -4.45 2.26 -2.42
CA LEU A 295 -5.77 2.72 -1.97
C LEU A 295 -6.77 2.80 -3.13
N SER A 296 -6.34 2.60 -4.37
CA SER A 296 -7.15 2.73 -5.59
C SER A 296 -7.43 1.37 -6.23
N ALA A 297 -8.69 0.95 -6.23
CA ALA A 297 -9.11 -0.26 -6.94
C ALA A 297 -8.73 -0.23 -8.43
N SER A 298 -8.90 0.92 -9.09
CA SER A 298 -8.57 1.05 -10.52
C SER A 298 -7.06 1.01 -10.82
N ALA A 299 -6.22 1.34 -9.85
CA ALA A 299 -4.77 1.16 -9.97
C ALA A 299 -4.40 -0.33 -9.81
N LEU A 300 -5.10 -1.01 -8.92
CA LEU A 300 -4.95 -2.46 -8.73
C LEU A 300 -5.46 -3.25 -9.94
N ASP A 301 -6.54 -2.79 -10.60
CA ASP A 301 -7.01 -3.37 -11.87
C ASP A 301 -5.93 -3.27 -12.96
N GLN A 302 -5.21 -2.14 -13.04
CA GLN A 302 -4.09 -1.99 -13.97
C GLN A 302 -2.96 -2.99 -13.66
N GLN A 303 -2.63 -3.19 -12.38
CA GLN A 303 -1.65 -4.18 -11.94
C GLN A 303 -2.10 -5.60 -12.30
N TRP A 304 -3.37 -5.90 -12.10
CA TRP A 304 -3.98 -7.18 -12.46
C TRP A 304 -3.81 -7.50 -13.96
N GLU A 305 -4.23 -6.57 -14.81
CA GLU A 305 -4.18 -6.78 -16.28
C GLU A 305 -2.75 -6.92 -16.81
N ASN A 306 -1.80 -6.17 -16.28
CA ASN A 306 -0.43 -6.16 -16.78
C ASN A 306 0.48 -7.24 -16.18
N MET A 307 0.02 -7.93 -15.14
CA MET A 307 0.88 -8.88 -14.45
C MET A 307 0.14 -10.14 -14.00
N VAL A 308 -0.88 -10.03 -13.15
CA VAL A 308 -1.55 -11.20 -12.57
C VAL A 308 -2.18 -12.06 -13.65
N LYS A 309 -2.84 -11.43 -14.61
CA LYS A 309 -3.45 -12.12 -15.74
C LYS A 309 -2.42 -12.92 -16.55
N ILE A 310 -1.22 -12.37 -16.75
CA ILE A 310 -0.11 -13.08 -17.40
C ILE A 310 0.29 -14.31 -16.61
N TYR A 311 0.40 -14.21 -15.28
CA TYR A 311 0.72 -15.36 -14.44
C TYR A 311 -0.35 -16.45 -14.50
N LEU A 312 -1.62 -16.07 -14.51
CA LEU A 312 -2.72 -17.02 -14.62
C LEU A 312 -2.75 -17.70 -15.99
N GLU A 313 -2.51 -16.96 -17.06
CA GLU A 313 -2.39 -17.50 -18.41
C GLU A 313 -1.22 -18.51 -18.53
N ASP A 314 -0.06 -18.16 -17.98
CA ASP A 314 1.14 -19.00 -18.02
C ASP A 314 1.00 -20.25 -17.13
N ALA A 315 0.33 -20.14 -16.00
CA ALA A 315 0.03 -21.28 -15.13
C ALA A 315 -1.03 -22.24 -15.74
N GLY A 316 -1.91 -21.72 -16.62
CA GLY A 316 -2.93 -22.52 -17.28
C GLY A 316 -3.77 -23.36 -16.31
N SER A 317 -3.82 -24.68 -16.50
CA SER A 317 -4.59 -25.60 -15.65
C SER A 317 -4.06 -25.72 -14.22
N HIS A 318 -2.89 -25.18 -13.92
CA HIS A 318 -2.28 -25.14 -12.58
C HIS A 318 -2.66 -23.89 -11.77
N ALA A 319 -3.34 -22.90 -12.39
CA ALA A 319 -3.87 -21.76 -11.68
C ALA A 319 -4.90 -22.16 -10.62
N GLY A 320 -4.73 -21.67 -9.37
CA GLY A 320 -5.54 -22.05 -8.21
C GLY A 320 -5.22 -23.42 -7.62
N LYS A 321 -4.31 -24.17 -8.21
CA LYS A 321 -3.88 -25.51 -7.72
C LYS A 321 -2.41 -25.45 -7.27
N THR A 322 -1.49 -25.44 -8.22
CA THR A 322 -0.05 -25.31 -7.97
C THR A 322 0.35 -23.85 -7.82
N LEU A 323 -0.02 -22.98 -8.76
CA LEU A 323 0.04 -21.53 -8.53
C LEU A 323 -1.12 -21.15 -7.60
N LYS A 324 -0.83 -21.11 -6.30
CA LYS A 324 -1.83 -21.10 -5.24
C LYS A 324 -2.18 -19.70 -4.76
N TYR A 325 -1.22 -18.81 -4.73
CA TYR A 325 -1.39 -17.47 -4.19
C TYR A 325 -0.43 -16.47 -4.84
N ILE A 326 -0.83 -15.21 -4.72
CA ILE A 326 -0.01 -14.07 -5.09
C ILE A 326 0.32 -13.34 -3.79
N ALA A 327 1.59 -13.02 -3.60
CA ALA A 327 2.08 -12.36 -2.42
C ALA A 327 2.42 -10.90 -2.72
N THR A 328 2.36 -10.08 -1.71
CA THR A 328 2.98 -8.76 -1.69
C THR A 328 3.81 -8.67 -0.41
N ASP A 329 4.97 -8.05 -0.48
CA ASP A 329 5.85 -7.96 0.67
C ASP A 329 5.58 -6.67 1.44
N SER A 330 6.18 -5.58 1.06
CA SER A 330 6.14 -4.36 1.85
C SER A 330 5.51 -3.18 1.10
N PHE A 331 5.08 -2.17 1.87
CA PHE A 331 4.57 -0.89 1.39
C PHE A 331 5.57 0.22 1.70
N GLU A 332 6.79 0.10 1.17
CA GLU A 332 7.88 1.06 1.37
C GLU A 332 7.88 2.17 0.32
N ASP A 333 6.70 2.64 -0.05
CA ASP A 333 6.42 3.43 -1.24
C ASP A 333 6.23 4.92 -0.95
N GLY A 334 6.96 5.47 0.00
CA GLY A 334 6.89 6.89 0.29
C GLY A 334 5.64 7.29 1.07
N TYR A 335 4.99 6.35 1.74
CA TYR A 335 3.84 6.56 2.63
C TYR A 335 2.71 7.38 1.99
N PRO A 336 2.12 6.93 0.88
CA PRO A 336 0.99 7.61 0.28
C PRO A 336 -0.17 7.70 1.28
N ASN A 337 -0.83 8.84 1.31
CA ASN A 337 -1.92 9.14 2.25
C ASN A 337 -3.15 9.69 1.54
N TRP A 338 -3.20 9.60 0.22
CA TRP A 338 -4.28 10.11 -0.59
C TRP A 338 -4.60 9.18 -1.76
N THR A 339 -5.86 9.18 -2.15
CA THR A 339 -6.37 8.57 -3.38
C THR A 339 -7.55 9.38 -3.91
N ASP A 340 -7.85 9.28 -5.19
CA ASP A 340 -8.89 10.09 -5.84
C ASP A 340 -10.30 9.92 -5.22
N LYS A 341 -10.58 8.78 -4.61
CA LYS A 341 -11.88 8.51 -3.96
C LYS A 341 -11.92 8.86 -2.48
N LEU A 342 -10.83 9.35 -1.89
CA LEU A 342 -10.71 9.49 -0.44
C LEU A 342 -11.80 10.40 0.14
N LEU A 343 -12.05 11.58 -0.46
CA LEU A 343 -13.08 12.51 0.02
C LEU A 343 -14.48 11.88 0.02
N ALA A 344 -14.85 11.23 -1.08
CA ALA A 344 -16.16 10.59 -1.19
C ALA A 344 -16.34 9.45 -0.17
N GLU A 345 -15.29 8.64 0.03
CA GLU A 345 -15.31 7.56 1.03
C GLU A 345 -15.29 8.11 2.45
N PHE A 346 -14.53 9.18 2.70
CA PHE A 346 -14.50 9.84 4.01
C PHE A 346 -15.89 10.37 4.36
N GLN A 347 -16.53 11.13 3.44
CA GLN A 347 -17.88 11.63 3.64
C GLN A 347 -18.89 10.51 3.85
N ARG A 348 -18.78 9.41 3.07
CA ARG A 348 -19.66 8.24 3.22
C ARG A 348 -19.57 7.59 4.60
N PHE A 349 -18.35 7.51 5.16
CA PHE A 349 -18.14 6.86 6.46
C PHE A 349 -18.30 7.79 7.66
N ARG A 350 -18.04 9.08 7.49
CA ARG A 350 -17.99 10.05 8.59
C ARG A 350 -19.17 11.02 8.61
N GLY A 351 -19.86 11.22 7.47
CA GLY A 351 -21.00 12.11 7.36
C GLY A 351 -20.64 13.60 7.24
N TYR A 352 -19.35 13.90 7.07
CA TYR A 352 -18.83 15.25 6.82
C TYR A 352 -17.60 15.18 5.91
N ASP A 353 -17.23 16.29 5.32
CA ASP A 353 -16.07 16.49 4.42
C ASP A 353 -14.93 17.28 5.09
#